data_925e0cb1c93f6c6dfeb2bacf21f7fdaa
#
_entry.id   925e0cb1c93f6c6dfeb2bacf21f7fdaa
#
_cell.length_a   1.000
_cell.length_b   1.000
_cell.length_c   1.000
_cell.angle_alpha   90.00
_cell.angle_beta   90.00
_cell.angle_gamma   90.00
#
_symmetry.space_group_name_H-M   'P 1'
#
loop_
_entity.id
_entity.type
_entity.pdbx_description
1 polymer ?
#
loop_
_entity_poly.entity_id
_entity_poly.type
_entity_poly.pdbx_seq_one_letter_code
_entity_poly.pdbx_strand_id
1 'polypeptide(L)'
;NSWSTEARNAVRDSGFKVILTNPPYGSKLKIDDTAILTRFALGHKWKLDKTSKELEKTNSLLDAQTPQVLFIEKCLSLLEPDGRLGVVAPESMFCNPSHKYIMNYVEKNARIDAVVSMPEDLFQPNTHAKTCIVVLTKYGKKCKPKEDHTIFMAVAKWCGHDSRGLEIPFDDIPLIEERYQKYKAGEVLPYDHLGFTIKKSEIVDNIYLPIYYNPEIVAQLDSLRDNYDLIRFGDLVEAGFVSVSTGDEVGKLAYGTGQIPFIRTSDIANWEVKIDPKQGLSEELYSTLKEKQDVQAHDILMVKDGTYLVGTCAMISENDTKIVFQSHLYKIRCNDYEKANPWLLLALLSSPIVKQQIRSKQFTQDIIDTLGRRIYELVLPFPKDKMKKAEIISSVQAVFNKRNEAKNLMRSTLLNVTPAHNFDEDGNFMTLI
;
A
#
# COMPACT_ATOMS: atom_id res chain seq x y z
N ASN A 1 -15.60 34.99 4.34
CA ASN A 1 -14.80 36.09 3.75
C ASN A 1 -14.70 37.30 4.69
N SER A 2 -14.24 37.07 5.91
CA SER A 2 -14.12 38.10 6.95
C SER A 2 -12.65 38.33 7.33
N TRP A 3 -11.78 38.48 6.34
CA TRP A 3 -10.44 38.97 6.62
C TRP A 3 -10.52 40.48 6.87
N SER A 4 -9.87 40.96 7.94
CA SER A 4 -9.72 42.37 8.16
C SER A 4 -8.95 43.01 6.98
N THR A 5 -9.16 44.31 6.75
CA THR A 5 -8.43 45.03 5.70
C THR A 5 -6.94 45.00 5.93
N GLU A 6 -6.49 44.99 7.19
CA GLU A 6 -5.09 44.84 7.58
C GLU A 6 -4.52 43.47 7.23
N ALA A 7 -5.25 42.39 7.50
CA ALA A 7 -4.84 41.04 7.09
C ALA A 7 -4.76 40.89 5.56
N ARG A 8 -5.69 41.50 4.82
CA ARG A 8 -5.62 41.51 3.34
C ARG A 8 -4.43 42.28 2.82
N ASN A 9 -4.09 43.41 3.42
CA ASN A 9 -2.94 44.22 3.03
C ASN A 9 -1.63 43.51 3.38
N ALA A 10 -1.50 42.90 4.56
CA ALA A 10 -0.33 42.16 4.96
C ALA A 10 -0.03 40.97 4.00
N VAL A 11 -1.08 40.26 3.58
CA VAL A 11 -0.94 39.17 2.59
C VAL A 11 -0.55 39.67 1.20
N ARG A 12 -1.07 40.87 0.85
CA ARG A 12 -0.80 41.48 -0.45
C ARG A 12 0.63 41.99 -0.57
N ASP A 13 1.20 42.49 0.53
CA ASP A 13 2.46 43.22 0.52
C ASP A 13 3.69 42.33 0.84
N SER A 14 3.59 41.26 1.68
CA SER A 14 4.75 40.43 2.08
C SER A 14 4.48 38.96 2.19
N GLY A 15 3.23 38.50 2.24
CA GLY A 15 2.87 37.10 2.51
C GLY A 15 2.95 36.73 4.00
N PHE A 16 2.77 35.45 4.31
CA PHE A 16 2.81 34.90 5.66
C PHE A 16 4.15 34.20 5.94
N LYS A 17 4.72 34.43 7.14
CA LYS A 17 5.91 33.68 7.60
C LYS A 17 5.61 32.23 7.92
N VAL A 18 4.41 31.96 8.45
CA VAL A 18 3.98 30.63 8.83
C VAL A 18 2.50 30.46 8.48
N ILE A 19 2.19 29.33 7.88
CA ILE A 19 0.82 28.85 7.67
C ILE A 19 0.68 27.49 8.32
N LEU A 20 -0.34 27.30 9.15
CA LEU A 20 -0.76 25.99 9.67
C LEU A 20 -2.19 25.74 9.18
N THR A 21 -2.43 24.58 8.61
CA THR A 21 -3.75 24.26 8.04
C THR A 21 -4.06 22.77 8.09
N ASN A 22 -5.34 22.48 8.34
CA ASN A 22 -5.96 21.19 8.09
C ASN A 22 -7.07 21.43 7.06
N PRO A 23 -6.76 21.34 5.76
CA PRO A 23 -7.74 21.59 4.71
C PRO A 23 -8.84 20.51 4.70
N PRO A 24 -10.04 20.81 4.20
CA PRO A 24 -11.05 19.80 3.99
C PRO A 24 -10.56 18.78 2.96
N TYR A 25 -10.71 17.49 3.28
CA TYR A 25 -10.33 16.39 2.39
C TYR A 25 -11.44 15.34 2.29
N GLY A 26 -11.42 14.62 1.17
CA GLY A 26 -12.36 13.54 0.86
C GLY A 26 -12.54 13.39 -0.64
N SER A 27 -12.69 12.17 -1.11
CA SER A 27 -12.83 11.83 -2.53
C SER A 27 -14.13 12.38 -3.16
N LYS A 28 -15.14 12.65 -2.34
CA LYS A 28 -16.42 13.19 -2.77
C LYS A 28 -16.43 14.73 -2.95
N LEU A 29 -15.47 15.42 -2.30
CA LEU A 29 -15.33 16.86 -2.46
C LEU A 29 -14.49 17.14 -3.71
N LYS A 30 -15.13 17.66 -4.76
CA LYS A 30 -14.46 18.00 -6.01
C LYS A 30 -14.79 19.43 -6.41
N ILE A 31 -13.78 20.12 -6.91
CA ILE A 31 -13.88 21.43 -7.55
C ILE A 31 -13.77 21.20 -9.04
N ASP A 32 -14.85 21.45 -9.76
CA ASP A 32 -15.01 21.33 -11.21
C ASP A 32 -15.19 22.67 -11.93
N ASP A 33 -15.24 23.76 -11.18
CA ASP A 33 -15.31 25.12 -11.72
C ASP A 33 -14.01 25.45 -12.47
N THR A 34 -14.12 25.58 -13.79
CA THR A 34 -13.02 25.89 -14.69
C THR A 34 -12.36 27.23 -14.38
N ALA A 35 -13.13 28.24 -13.90
CA ALA A 35 -12.60 29.55 -13.53
C ALA A 35 -11.72 29.45 -12.26
N ILE A 36 -12.01 28.49 -11.38
CA ILE A 36 -11.17 28.20 -10.23
C ILE A 36 -9.94 27.40 -10.67
N LEU A 37 -10.14 26.27 -11.39
CA LEU A 37 -9.07 25.37 -11.80
C LEU A 37 -7.98 26.07 -12.61
N THR A 38 -8.35 26.99 -13.51
CA THR A 38 -7.42 27.77 -14.34
C THR A 38 -6.42 28.58 -13.53
N ARG A 39 -6.76 28.96 -12.28
CA ARG A 39 -5.88 29.75 -11.40
C ARG A 39 -4.77 28.95 -10.73
N PHE A 40 -4.81 27.62 -10.82
CA PHE A 40 -3.90 26.72 -10.13
C PHE A 40 -3.13 25.86 -11.14
N ALA A 41 -1.84 25.74 -10.94
CA ALA A 41 -1.02 24.82 -11.72
C ALA A 41 -1.48 23.35 -11.49
N LEU A 42 -1.87 23.01 -10.24
CA LEU A 42 -2.40 21.70 -9.88
C LEU A 42 -3.87 21.48 -10.34
N GLY A 43 -4.52 22.49 -10.91
CA GLY A 43 -5.79 22.37 -11.62
C GLY A 43 -5.65 21.90 -13.08
N HIS A 44 -4.43 21.77 -13.58
CA HIS A 44 -4.13 21.33 -14.95
C HIS A 44 -3.67 19.87 -14.99
N LYS A 45 -3.77 19.27 -16.19
CA LYS A 45 -3.19 17.94 -16.47
C LYS A 45 -1.67 18.07 -16.55
N TRP A 46 -0.97 17.09 -16.00
CA TRP A 46 0.49 16.98 -16.06
C TRP A 46 0.89 15.79 -16.90
N LYS A 47 1.94 15.94 -17.68
CA LYS A 47 2.47 14.86 -18.53
C LYS A 47 3.97 14.74 -18.34
N LEU A 48 4.46 13.50 -18.45
CA LEU A 48 5.90 13.25 -18.49
C LEU A 48 6.45 13.80 -19.81
N ASP A 49 7.35 14.75 -19.73
CA ASP A 49 8.10 15.21 -20.90
C ASP A 49 9.09 14.11 -21.32
N LYS A 50 9.11 13.80 -22.61
CA LYS A 50 9.93 12.70 -23.15
C LYS A 50 11.43 13.02 -23.14
N THR A 51 11.78 14.30 -23.15
CA THR A 51 13.16 14.79 -23.23
C THR A 51 13.76 14.97 -21.85
N SER A 52 13.09 15.74 -20.99
CA SER A 52 13.54 16.01 -19.60
C SER A 52 13.27 14.86 -18.64
N LYS A 53 12.34 13.94 -18.99
CA LYS A 53 11.80 12.89 -18.10
C LYS A 53 11.17 13.43 -16.82
N GLU A 54 10.82 14.71 -16.81
CA GLU A 54 10.12 15.37 -15.71
C GLU A 54 8.62 15.50 -16.00
N LEU A 55 7.83 15.60 -14.94
CA LEU A 55 6.42 15.93 -15.05
C LEU A 55 6.26 17.44 -15.29
N GLU A 56 5.57 17.79 -16.37
CA GLU A 56 5.31 19.19 -16.75
C GLU A 56 3.82 19.47 -16.86
N LYS A 57 3.44 20.69 -16.42
CA LYS A 57 2.08 21.20 -16.52
C LYS A 57 1.71 21.42 -17.99
N THR A 58 0.55 20.93 -18.40
CA THR A 58 -0.02 21.16 -19.72
C THR A 58 -1.00 22.36 -19.70
N ASN A 59 -1.43 22.81 -20.88
CA ASN A 59 -2.49 23.82 -20.99
C ASN A 59 -3.91 23.24 -20.79
N SER A 60 -4.05 21.92 -20.71
CA SER A 60 -5.35 21.26 -20.52
C SER A 60 -5.72 21.20 -19.04
N LEU A 61 -6.95 21.60 -18.71
CA LEU A 61 -7.48 21.49 -17.35
C LEU A 61 -7.83 20.05 -16.99
N LEU A 62 -7.79 19.74 -15.71
CA LEU A 62 -8.46 18.57 -15.15
C LEU A 62 -9.98 18.80 -15.19
N ASP A 63 -10.74 17.70 -15.29
CA ASP A 63 -12.19 17.76 -15.23
C ASP A 63 -12.68 18.18 -13.82
N ALA A 64 -11.94 17.79 -12.80
CA ALA A 64 -12.13 18.21 -11.43
C ALA A 64 -10.86 17.99 -10.59
N GLN A 65 -10.71 18.73 -9.48
CA GLN A 65 -9.63 18.55 -8.52
C GLN A 65 -10.17 18.55 -7.09
N THR A 66 -9.49 17.86 -6.18
CA THR A 66 -9.87 17.85 -4.76
C THR A 66 -9.35 19.11 -4.07
N PRO A 67 -10.11 19.67 -3.10
CA PRO A 67 -9.73 20.89 -2.39
C PRO A 67 -8.35 20.83 -1.75
N GLN A 68 -8.01 19.72 -1.08
CA GLN A 68 -6.73 19.57 -0.38
C GLN A 68 -5.53 19.77 -1.29
N VAL A 69 -5.61 19.37 -2.56
CA VAL A 69 -4.54 19.55 -3.54
C VAL A 69 -4.36 21.03 -3.88
N LEU A 70 -5.46 21.72 -4.16
CA LEU A 70 -5.42 23.17 -4.46
C LEU A 70 -5.01 24.00 -3.23
N PHE A 71 -5.33 23.54 -2.01
CA PHE A 71 -4.89 24.19 -0.77
C PHE A 71 -3.38 24.22 -0.61
N ILE A 72 -2.66 23.15 -0.98
CA ILE A 72 -1.19 23.16 -0.93
C ILE A 72 -0.61 24.25 -1.82
N GLU A 73 -1.05 24.34 -3.08
CA GLU A 73 -0.62 25.39 -3.98
C GLU A 73 -0.99 26.76 -3.46
N LYS A 74 -2.23 26.92 -2.95
CA LYS A 74 -2.68 28.18 -2.37
C LYS A 74 -1.86 28.61 -1.17
N CYS A 75 -1.57 27.71 -0.25
CA CYS A 75 -0.73 28.01 0.91
C CYS A 75 0.69 28.41 0.49
N LEU A 76 1.32 27.67 -0.44
CA LEU A 76 2.63 28.02 -0.97
C LEU A 76 2.62 29.39 -1.66
N SER A 77 1.53 29.77 -2.34
CA SER A 77 1.41 31.09 -2.96
C SER A 77 1.31 32.23 -1.95
N LEU A 78 0.69 31.98 -0.79
CA LEU A 78 0.49 32.94 0.28
C LEU A 78 1.69 33.09 1.23
N LEU A 79 2.63 32.14 1.24
CA LEU A 79 3.85 32.24 2.03
C LEU A 79 4.82 33.27 1.45
N GLU A 80 5.49 34.02 2.33
CA GLU A 80 6.68 34.79 1.93
C GLU A 80 7.86 33.82 1.56
N PRO A 81 8.87 34.27 0.81
CA PRO A 81 10.09 33.50 0.63
C PRO A 81 10.72 33.11 2.00
N ASP A 82 11.18 31.88 2.12
CA ASP A 82 11.67 31.25 3.37
C ASP A 82 10.58 31.00 4.42
N GLY A 83 9.30 31.26 4.11
CA GLY A 83 8.16 30.96 4.99
C GLY A 83 7.85 29.47 5.09
N ARG A 84 7.21 29.05 6.17
CA ARG A 84 6.95 27.64 6.50
C ARG A 84 5.46 27.30 6.44
N LEU A 85 5.18 26.12 5.90
CA LEU A 85 3.86 25.51 5.89
C LEU A 85 3.85 24.25 6.74
N GLY A 86 2.92 24.15 7.70
CA GLY A 86 2.53 22.91 8.33
C GLY A 86 1.13 22.52 7.84
N VAL A 87 1.01 21.37 7.21
CA VAL A 87 -0.26 20.90 6.66
C VAL A 87 -0.56 19.47 7.06
N VAL A 88 -1.82 19.24 7.47
CA VAL A 88 -2.37 17.89 7.59
C VAL A 88 -2.98 17.52 6.26
N ALA A 89 -2.58 16.40 5.68
CA ALA A 89 -3.08 15.96 4.39
C ALA A 89 -3.18 14.42 4.31
N PRO A 90 -4.06 13.86 3.46
CA PRO A 90 -4.16 12.44 3.27
C PRO A 90 -2.84 11.81 2.80
N GLU A 91 -2.48 10.66 3.35
CA GLU A 91 -1.27 9.91 2.97
C GLU A 91 -1.18 9.64 1.47
N SER A 92 -2.31 9.38 0.81
CA SER A 92 -2.38 9.11 -0.62
C SER A 92 -1.77 10.22 -1.49
N MET A 93 -1.72 11.46 -0.99
CA MET A 93 -1.06 12.57 -1.72
C MET A 93 0.46 12.39 -1.81
N PHE A 94 1.06 11.66 -0.88
CA PHE A 94 2.51 11.51 -0.72
C PHE A 94 3.05 10.16 -1.19
N CYS A 95 2.19 9.27 -1.67
CA CYS A 95 2.60 7.92 -2.07
C CYS A 95 1.87 7.37 -3.30
N ASN A 96 0.74 7.95 -3.71
CA ASN A 96 -0.02 7.42 -4.85
C ASN A 96 0.67 7.80 -6.17
N PRO A 97 0.92 6.83 -7.07
CA PRO A 97 1.51 7.10 -8.39
C PRO A 97 0.76 8.14 -9.22
N SER A 98 -0.57 8.21 -9.09
CA SER A 98 -1.40 9.22 -9.78
C SER A 98 -1.18 10.65 -9.23
N HIS A 99 -0.61 10.79 -8.05
CA HIS A 99 -0.35 12.07 -7.37
C HIS A 99 1.11 12.54 -7.49
N LYS A 100 1.97 11.84 -8.22
CA LYS A 100 3.39 12.22 -8.40
C LYS A 100 3.57 13.68 -8.85
N TYR A 101 2.63 14.21 -9.65
CA TYR A 101 2.66 15.61 -10.11
C TYR A 101 2.51 16.61 -8.97
N ILE A 102 1.80 16.26 -7.88
CA ILE A 102 1.63 17.11 -6.70
C ILE A 102 2.99 17.27 -6.01
N MET A 103 3.67 16.15 -5.77
CA MET A 103 4.99 16.16 -5.12
C MET A 103 6.03 16.85 -6.01
N ASN A 104 5.98 16.65 -7.33
CA ASN A 104 6.82 17.37 -8.27
C ASN A 104 6.60 18.89 -8.20
N TYR A 105 5.33 19.33 -8.09
CA TYR A 105 5.00 20.74 -7.88
C TYR A 105 5.56 21.25 -6.55
N VAL A 106 5.37 20.50 -5.45
CA VAL A 106 5.88 20.88 -4.13
C VAL A 106 7.41 21.03 -4.17
N GLU A 107 8.12 20.05 -4.70
CA GLU A 107 9.59 20.05 -4.77
C GLU A 107 10.16 21.21 -5.61
N LYS A 108 9.44 21.64 -6.64
CA LYS A 108 9.83 22.82 -7.45
C LYS A 108 9.65 24.15 -6.70
N ASN A 109 8.83 24.19 -5.65
CA ASN A 109 8.47 25.43 -4.97
C ASN A 109 8.94 25.50 -3.49
N ALA A 110 9.18 24.34 -2.87
CA ALA A 110 9.50 24.26 -1.44
C ALA A 110 10.39 23.06 -1.14
N ARG A 111 11.13 23.13 -0.04
CA ARG A 111 11.84 22.01 0.56
C ARG A 111 10.88 21.29 1.52
N ILE A 112 10.89 19.95 1.46
CA ILE A 112 10.19 19.11 2.43
C ILE A 112 11.12 18.92 3.62
N ASP A 113 10.75 19.45 4.78
CA ASP A 113 11.56 19.40 5.99
C ASP A 113 11.22 18.20 6.88
N ALA A 114 9.92 17.87 6.96
CA ALA A 114 9.46 16.73 7.74
C ALA A 114 8.16 16.14 7.20
N VAL A 115 8.00 14.83 7.40
CA VAL A 115 6.75 14.09 7.17
C VAL A 115 6.52 13.17 8.36
N VAL A 116 5.33 13.27 8.98
CA VAL A 116 4.92 12.43 10.10
C VAL A 116 3.64 11.71 9.73
N SER A 117 3.68 10.38 9.59
CA SER A 117 2.48 9.56 9.43
C SER A 117 1.73 9.53 10.75
N MET A 118 0.43 9.81 10.70
CA MET A 118 -0.44 9.83 11.88
C MET A 118 -1.24 8.53 11.97
N PRO A 119 -1.62 8.09 13.19
CA PRO A 119 -2.44 6.89 13.33
C PRO A 119 -3.83 7.09 12.70
N GLU A 120 -4.43 5.99 12.23
CA GLU A 120 -5.77 6.00 11.64
C GLU A 120 -6.83 6.52 12.62
N ASP A 121 -6.59 6.32 13.92
CA ASP A 121 -7.50 6.75 14.99
C ASP A 121 -7.58 8.28 15.15
N LEU A 122 -6.61 9.04 14.62
CA LEU A 122 -6.52 10.49 14.83
C LEU A 122 -7.82 11.26 14.58
N PHE A 123 -8.58 10.86 13.57
CA PHE A 123 -9.85 11.51 13.20
C PHE A 123 -11.09 10.63 13.41
N GLN A 124 -10.92 9.44 13.99
CA GLN A 124 -12.05 8.59 14.36
C GLN A 124 -12.77 9.17 15.60
N PRO A 125 -14.07 8.92 15.76
CA PRO A 125 -14.93 8.10 14.87
C PRO A 125 -15.45 8.82 13.62
N ASN A 126 -15.08 10.07 13.37
CA ASN A 126 -15.67 10.89 12.29
C ASN A 126 -15.22 10.48 10.88
N THR A 127 -13.97 10.01 10.72
CA THR A 127 -13.42 9.55 9.45
C THR A 127 -12.26 8.58 9.67
N HIS A 128 -12.11 7.60 8.77
CA HIS A 128 -10.99 6.65 8.70
C HIS A 128 -9.85 7.12 7.79
N ALA A 129 -9.72 8.43 7.58
CA ALA A 129 -8.69 8.96 6.71
C ALA A 129 -7.30 8.82 7.33
N LYS A 130 -6.42 8.06 6.70
CA LYS A 130 -4.99 8.03 7.03
C LYS A 130 -4.34 9.34 6.56
N THR A 131 -3.65 10.01 7.46
CA THR A 131 -3.10 11.34 7.22
C THR A 131 -1.63 11.45 7.61
N CYS A 132 -0.95 12.44 6.99
CA CYS A 132 0.37 12.89 7.40
C CYS A 132 0.34 14.34 7.83
N ILE A 133 1.19 14.70 8.79
CA ILE A 133 1.61 16.08 9.02
C ILE A 133 2.86 16.32 8.17
N VAL A 134 2.83 17.34 7.33
CA VAL A 134 3.96 17.69 6.46
C VAL A 134 4.42 19.11 6.75
N VAL A 135 5.72 19.28 6.92
CA VAL A 135 6.37 20.57 7.12
C VAL A 135 7.18 20.92 5.88
N LEU A 136 6.88 22.06 5.30
CA LEU A 136 7.52 22.57 4.09
C LEU A 136 8.14 23.95 4.37
N THR A 137 9.28 24.26 3.75
CA THR A 137 9.84 25.60 3.70
C THR A 137 9.88 26.08 2.25
N LYS A 138 9.15 27.17 1.95
CA LYS A 138 9.14 27.78 0.60
C LYS A 138 10.54 28.26 0.23
N TYR A 139 10.94 28.03 -1.02
CA TYR A 139 12.23 28.53 -1.48
C TYR A 139 12.30 30.05 -1.46
N GLY A 140 13.48 30.56 -1.05
CA GLY A 140 13.76 31.97 -0.88
C GLY A 140 15.24 32.28 -0.86
N LYS A 141 15.63 33.30 -0.10
CA LYS A 141 17.05 33.69 0.02
C LYS A 141 17.84 32.72 0.87
N LYS A 142 17.24 32.20 1.95
CA LYS A 142 17.88 31.27 2.91
C LYS A 142 17.64 29.82 2.53
N CYS A 143 16.41 29.45 2.19
CA CYS A 143 16.06 28.12 1.71
C CYS A 143 16.15 28.08 0.19
N LYS A 144 17.18 27.44 -0.34
CA LYS A 144 17.40 27.26 -1.79
C LYS A 144 17.21 25.79 -2.16
N PRO A 145 16.82 25.51 -3.41
CA PRO A 145 16.88 24.13 -3.92
C PRO A 145 18.29 23.56 -3.73
N LYS A 146 18.36 22.38 -3.14
CA LYS A 146 19.58 21.59 -2.99
C LYS A 146 19.32 20.24 -3.63
N GLU A 147 20.32 19.68 -4.28
CA GLU A 147 20.24 18.33 -4.86
C GLU A 147 19.92 17.29 -3.79
N ASP A 148 20.55 17.43 -2.64
CA ASP A 148 20.33 16.54 -1.51
C ASP A 148 20.18 17.31 -0.19
N HIS A 149 19.17 16.95 0.58
CA HIS A 149 18.93 17.43 1.95
C HIS A 149 18.31 16.32 2.78
N THR A 150 18.41 16.44 4.07
CA THR A 150 17.84 15.46 5.01
C THR A 150 16.39 15.85 5.32
N ILE A 151 15.52 14.86 5.33
CA ILE A 151 14.10 14.96 5.66
C ILE A 151 13.88 14.21 6.98
N PHE A 152 13.25 14.85 7.96
CA PHE A 152 12.81 14.16 9.17
C PHE A 152 11.56 13.34 8.86
N MET A 153 11.54 12.09 9.29
CA MET A 153 10.40 11.19 9.15
C MET A 153 10.04 10.54 10.49
N ALA A 154 8.75 10.37 10.74
CA ALA A 154 8.26 9.64 11.91
C ALA A 154 6.93 8.95 11.61
N VAL A 155 6.64 7.89 12.37
CA VAL A 155 5.37 7.16 12.34
C VAL A 155 4.78 7.17 13.73
N ALA A 156 3.71 7.92 13.95
CA ALA A 156 2.92 7.85 15.18
C ALA A 156 1.99 6.64 15.10
N LYS A 157 2.04 5.77 16.09
CA LYS A 157 1.11 4.64 16.25
C LYS A 157 -0.06 5.00 17.17
N TRP A 158 0.15 5.96 18.08
CA TRP A 158 -0.78 6.36 19.10
C TRP A 158 -0.91 7.89 19.13
N CYS A 159 -2.11 8.38 19.46
CA CYS A 159 -2.43 9.81 19.51
C CYS A 159 -3.24 10.22 20.75
N GLY A 160 -3.15 9.47 21.85
CA GLY A 160 -3.82 9.78 23.11
C GLY A 160 -5.29 9.36 23.20
N HIS A 161 -5.88 8.80 22.13
CA HIS A 161 -7.23 8.27 22.13
C HIS A 161 -7.39 7.06 21.20
N ASP A 162 -8.42 6.26 21.44
CA ASP A 162 -8.80 5.11 20.61
C ASP A 162 -9.74 5.50 19.46
N SER A 163 -10.13 4.52 18.64
CA SER A 163 -11.03 4.69 17.49
C SER A 163 -12.44 5.20 17.85
N ARG A 164 -12.84 5.17 19.12
CA ARG A 164 -14.11 5.71 19.63
C ARG A 164 -13.96 7.12 20.19
N GLY A 165 -12.74 7.67 20.21
CA GLY A 165 -12.41 8.96 20.80
C GLY A 165 -12.25 8.92 22.33
N LEU A 166 -12.07 7.73 22.92
CA LEU A 166 -11.82 7.60 24.35
C LEU A 166 -10.33 7.75 24.63
N GLU A 167 -9.99 8.50 25.67
CA GLU A 167 -8.59 8.71 26.08
C GLU A 167 -7.91 7.40 26.45
N ILE A 168 -6.65 7.25 25.98
CA ILE A 168 -5.75 6.14 26.30
C ILE A 168 -4.38 6.70 26.71
N PRO A 169 -3.60 5.97 27.52
CA PRO A 169 -2.31 6.46 28.03
C PRO A 169 -1.18 6.42 27.00
N PHE A 170 -1.46 6.10 25.75
CA PHE A 170 -0.47 5.97 24.70
C PHE A 170 -0.57 7.15 23.73
N ASP A 171 0.49 7.97 23.66
CA ASP A 171 0.61 9.11 22.75
C ASP A 171 2.06 9.26 22.32
N ASP A 172 2.30 9.09 21.02
CA ASP A 172 3.64 9.20 20.42
C ASP A 172 3.99 10.65 20.03
N ILE A 173 2.98 11.52 19.94
CA ILE A 173 3.13 12.87 19.37
C ILE A 173 4.13 13.71 20.17
N PRO A 174 4.09 13.76 21.52
CA PRO A 174 5.06 14.55 22.29
C PRO A 174 6.50 14.08 22.10
N LEU A 175 6.73 12.76 21.99
CA LEU A 175 8.06 12.22 21.77
C LEU A 175 8.57 12.51 20.35
N ILE A 176 7.70 12.43 19.34
CA ILE A 176 8.04 12.79 17.96
C ILE A 176 8.40 14.29 17.89
N GLU A 177 7.67 15.16 18.58
CA GLU A 177 8.01 16.58 18.68
C GLU A 177 9.41 16.80 19.31
N GLU A 178 9.68 16.16 20.43
CA GLU A 178 11.00 16.22 21.09
C GLU A 178 12.12 15.82 20.11
N ARG A 179 11.93 14.73 19.38
CA ARG A 179 12.90 14.25 18.40
C ARG A 179 13.05 15.19 17.20
N TYR A 180 11.98 15.80 16.76
CA TYR A 180 12.06 16.82 15.71
C TYR A 180 12.87 18.04 16.16
N GLN A 181 12.75 18.48 17.44
CA GLN A 181 13.58 19.56 17.99
C GLN A 181 15.06 19.15 18.07
N LYS A 182 15.37 17.93 18.53
CA LYS A 182 16.73 17.38 18.53
C LYS A 182 17.32 17.33 17.11
N TYR A 183 16.56 16.84 16.15
CA TYR A 183 16.96 16.87 14.73
C TYR A 183 17.31 18.29 14.26
N LYS A 184 16.48 19.27 14.58
CA LYS A 184 16.76 20.68 14.24
C LYS A 184 17.99 21.25 14.93
N ALA A 185 18.32 20.76 16.13
CA ALA A 185 19.54 21.10 16.86
C ALA A 185 20.79 20.38 16.30
N GLY A 186 20.63 19.45 15.35
CA GLY A 186 21.73 18.66 14.78
C GLY A 186 22.17 17.49 15.67
N GLU A 187 21.34 17.08 16.61
CA GLU A 187 21.60 15.93 17.46
C GLU A 187 21.33 14.61 16.73
N VAL A 188 22.03 13.55 17.16
CA VAL A 188 21.82 12.20 16.65
C VAL A 188 20.53 11.64 17.22
N LEU A 189 19.67 11.12 16.33
CA LEU A 189 18.42 10.49 16.71
C LEU A 189 18.60 8.98 16.93
N PRO A 190 17.79 8.36 17.81
CA PRO A 190 17.64 6.91 17.85
C PRO A 190 17.16 6.37 16.50
N TYR A 191 17.56 5.14 16.19
CA TYR A 191 17.18 4.51 14.91
C TYR A 191 15.89 3.70 15.08
N ASP A 192 14.76 4.39 15.19
CA ASP A 192 13.43 3.82 15.35
C ASP A 192 12.34 4.63 14.59
N HIS A 193 11.10 4.16 14.61
CA HIS A 193 9.99 4.75 13.86
C HIS A 193 9.52 6.12 14.41
N LEU A 194 9.88 6.52 15.65
CA LEU A 194 9.39 7.76 16.26
C LEU A 194 10.18 9.00 15.85
N GLY A 195 11.25 8.82 15.06
CA GLY A 195 12.01 9.93 14.50
C GLY A 195 13.30 9.45 13.87
N PHE A 196 13.36 9.46 12.56
CA PHE A 196 14.53 9.10 11.77
C PHE A 196 14.72 10.09 10.62
N THR A 197 15.80 9.98 9.91
CA THR A 197 16.10 10.87 8.79
C THR A 197 16.38 10.08 7.53
N ILE A 198 15.99 10.63 6.40
CA ILE A 198 16.31 10.11 5.07
C ILE A 198 16.81 11.25 4.20
N LYS A 199 17.74 10.96 3.30
CA LYS A 199 18.18 11.94 2.31
C LYS A 199 17.16 12.02 1.16
N LYS A 200 17.03 13.20 0.57
CA LYS A 200 16.17 13.39 -0.60
C LYS A 200 16.55 12.44 -1.75
N SER A 201 17.84 12.17 -1.94
CA SER A 201 18.37 11.24 -2.94
C SER A 201 17.95 9.78 -2.72
N GLU A 202 17.53 9.42 -1.50
CA GLU A 202 17.05 8.07 -1.13
C GLU A 202 15.54 7.92 -1.31
N ILE A 203 14.82 9.01 -1.64
CA ILE A 203 13.38 8.96 -1.92
C ILE A 203 13.12 8.23 -3.23
N VAL A 204 12.40 7.13 -3.14
CA VAL A 204 12.04 6.27 -4.27
C VAL A 204 10.71 6.72 -4.85
N ASP A 205 10.66 6.93 -6.16
CA ASP A 205 9.41 7.16 -6.91
C ASP A 205 8.50 8.29 -6.39
N ASN A 206 9.07 9.31 -5.74
CA ASN A 206 8.33 10.37 -5.05
C ASN A 206 7.41 9.86 -3.93
N ILE A 207 7.78 8.76 -3.28
CA ILE A 207 7.09 8.24 -2.11
C ILE A 207 7.65 8.95 -0.87
N TYR A 208 6.84 9.82 -0.26
CA TYR A 208 7.20 10.56 0.96
C TYR A 208 6.50 10.02 2.20
N LEU A 209 6.10 8.75 2.18
CA LEU A 209 5.41 8.11 3.29
C LEU A 209 6.42 7.49 4.28
N PRO A 210 6.50 7.97 5.54
CA PRO A 210 7.49 7.49 6.50
C PRO A 210 7.48 5.99 6.76
N ILE A 211 6.30 5.36 6.80
CA ILE A 211 6.19 3.92 7.04
C ILE A 211 6.92 3.09 5.99
N TYR A 212 7.05 3.59 4.75
CA TYR A 212 7.78 2.92 3.67
C TYR A 212 9.28 2.77 3.98
N TYR A 213 9.85 3.73 4.71
CA TYR A 213 11.26 3.81 5.06
C TYR A 213 11.54 3.37 6.49
N ASN A 214 10.62 2.68 7.15
CA ASN A 214 10.73 2.33 8.57
C ASN A 214 12.07 1.65 8.88
N PRO A 215 12.94 2.28 9.69
CA PRO A 215 14.29 1.80 9.98
C PRO A 215 14.31 0.48 10.75
N GLU A 216 13.26 0.18 11.52
CA GLU A 216 13.17 -1.07 12.28
C GLU A 216 13.10 -2.29 11.35
N ILE A 217 12.44 -2.18 10.20
CA ILE A 217 12.36 -3.26 9.21
C ILE A 217 13.73 -3.49 8.59
N VAL A 218 14.45 -2.41 8.26
CA VAL A 218 15.81 -2.48 7.71
C VAL A 218 16.75 -3.14 8.72
N ALA A 219 16.73 -2.70 9.99
CA ALA A 219 17.56 -3.28 11.05
C ALA A 219 17.25 -4.76 11.29
N GLN A 220 15.97 -5.16 11.25
CA GLN A 220 15.58 -6.56 11.38
C GLN A 220 16.09 -7.41 10.20
N LEU A 221 15.99 -6.91 8.96
CA LEU A 221 16.55 -7.59 7.80
C LEU A 221 18.07 -7.72 7.90
N ASP A 222 18.76 -6.65 8.28
CA ASP A 222 20.20 -6.68 8.42
C ASP A 222 20.67 -7.69 9.48
N SER A 223 19.94 -7.84 10.58
CA SER A 223 20.22 -8.86 11.61
C SER A 223 20.11 -10.30 11.11
N LEU A 224 19.44 -10.53 9.99
CA LEU A 224 19.31 -11.88 9.41
C LEU A 224 20.46 -12.25 8.46
N ARG A 225 21.31 -11.31 8.02
CA ARG A 225 22.32 -11.49 6.95
C ARG A 225 23.31 -12.63 7.22
N ASP A 226 23.64 -12.89 8.47
CA ASP A 226 24.59 -13.95 8.80
C ASP A 226 24.06 -15.34 8.45
N ASN A 227 22.76 -15.57 8.67
CA ASN A 227 22.13 -16.88 8.55
C ASN A 227 21.21 -17.02 7.32
N TYR A 228 20.93 -15.91 6.62
CA TYR A 228 19.98 -15.87 5.50
C TYR A 228 20.54 -15.08 4.32
N ASP A 229 20.25 -15.54 3.12
CA ASP A 229 20.40 -14.78 1.89
C ASP A 229 19.16 -13.89 1.73
N LEU A 230 19.37 -12.59 1.73
CA LEU A 230 18.30 -11.61 1.55
C LEU A 230 18.10 -11.36 0.06
N ILE A 231 17.09 -12.00 -0.52
CA ILE A 231 16.83 -11.95 -1.96
C ILE A 231 15.59 -11.10 -2.21
N ARG A 232 15.70 -10.12 -3.09
CA ARG A 232 14.55 -9.32 -3.52
C ARG A 232 13.62 -10.19 -4.36
N PHE A 233 12.33 -10.16 -4.07
CA PHE A 233 11.34 -10.95 -4.81
C PHE A 233 11.35 -10.63 -6.32
N GLY A 234 11.55 -9.35 -6.66
CA GLY A 234 11.72 -8.91 -8.05
C GLY A 234 12.85 -9.62 -8.77
N ASP A 235 13.97 -9.91 -8.09
CA ASP A 235 15.13 -10.59 -8.70
C ASP A 235 14.78 -12.02 -9.09
N LEU A 236 13.95 -12.71 -8.30
CA LEU A 236 13.45 -14.06 -8.64
C LEU A 236 12.55 -14.04 -9.88
N VAL A 237 11.76 -12.96 -10.02
CA VAL A 237 10.88 -12.77 -11.17
C VAL A 237 11.67 -12.37 -12.42
N GLU A 238 12.62 -11.46 -12.29
CA GLU A 238 13.50 -11.03 -13.39
C GLU A 238 14.37 -12.19 -13.91
N ALA A 239 14.79 -13.10 -13.02
CA ALA A 239 15.50 -14.32 -13.38
C ALA A 239 14.60 -15.42 -13.98
N GLY A 240 13.28 -15.23 -14.01
CA GLY A 240 12.32 -16.20 -14.53
C GLY A 240 12.05 -17.42 -13.59
N PHE A 241 12.60 -17.43 -12.37
CA PHE A 241 12.38 -18.51 -11.40
C PHE A 241 10.97 -18.49 -10.83
N VAL A 242 10.36 -17.28 -10.79
CA VAL A 242 8.98 -17.04 -10.33
C VAL A 242 8.25 -16.19 -11.37
N SER A 243 6.98 -16.46 -11.59
CA SER A 243 6.09 -15.61 -12.38
C SER A 243 4.94 -15.10 -11.51
N VAL A 244 4.48 -13.88 -11.81
CA VAL A 244 3.40 -13.23 -11.10
C VAL A 244 2.36 -12.72 -12.11
N SER A 245 1.11 -13.09 -11.90
CA SER A 245 -0.03 -12.56 -12.66
C SER A 245 -1.15 -12.14 -11.70
N THR A 246 -2.16 -11.47 -12.21
CA THR A 246 -3.37 -11.11 -11.46
C THR A 246 -4.58 -11.75 -12.09
N GLY A 247 -5.64 -11.95 -11.30
CA GLY A 247 -6.91 -12.43 -11.80
C GLY A 247 -7.68 -11.39 -12.60
N ASP A 248 -8.93 -11.68 -12.84
CA ASP A 248 -9.83 -10.85 -13.64
C ASP A 248 -10.99 -10.29 -12.82
N GLU A 249 -11.48 -9.12 -13.22
CA GLU A 249 -12.75 -8.62 -12.75
C GLU A 249 -13.87 -9.23 -13.60
N VAL A 250 -14.85 -9.80 -12.91
CA VAL A 250 -16.11 -10.22 -13.51
C VAL A 250 -17.22 -9.31 -13.00
N GLY A 251 -18.15 -8.92 -13.86
CA GLY A 251 -19.26 -8.06 -13.47
C GLY A 251 -20.12 -8.74 -12.39
N LYS A 252 -20.80 -7.96 -11.54
CA LYS A 252 -21.69 -8.50 -10.49
C LYS A 252 -22.78 -9.42 -11.04
N LEU A 253 -23.20 -9.23 -12.29
CA LEU A 253 -24.20 -10.08 -12.97
C LEU A 253 -23.69 -11.51 -13.25
N ALA A 254 -22.40 -11.74 -13.22
CA ALA A 254 -21.81 -13.07 -13.36
C ALA A 254 -21.83 -13.88 -12.06
N TYR A 255 -22.07 -13.23 -10.92
CA TYR A 255 -22.08 -13.91 -9.62
C TYR A 255 -23.30 -14.82 -9.47
N GLY A 256 -23.08 -16.05 -8.99
CA GLY A 256 -24.15 -17.04 -8.82
C GLY A 256 -24.68 -17.64 -10.13
N THR A 257 -24.01 -17.46 -11.28
CA THR A 257 -24.46 -17.98 -12.57
C THR A 257 -24.11 -19.46 -12.82
N GLY A 258 -23.31 -20.07 -11.93
CA GLY A 258 -22.90 -21.47 -12.05
C GLY A 258 -22.07 -21.92 -10.86
N GLN A 259 -21.39 -23.07 -11.03
CA GLN A 259 -20.73 -23.80 -9.95
C GLN A 259 -19.22 -23.61 -9.90
N ILE A 260 -18.60 -22.96 -10.89
CA ILE A 260 -17.16 -22.72 -10.88
C ILE A 260 -16.80 -21.74 -9.77
N PRO A 261 -15.98 -22.11 -8.78
CA PRO A 261 -15.66 -21.24 -7.67
C PRO A 261 -14.97 -19.94 -8.14
N PHE A 262 -15.50 -18.79 -7.71
CA PHE A 262 -14.88 -17.48 -7.92
C PHE A 262 -14.18 -17.03 -6.64
N ILE A 263 -12.87 -17.15 -6.63
CA ILE A 263 -12.05 -16.89 -5.45
C ILE A 263 -11.77 -15.41 -5.30
N ARG A 264 -12.19 -14.84 -4.17
CA ARG A 264 -11.98 -13.46 -3.80
C ARG A 264 -11.07 -13.36 -2.57
N THR A 265 -10.70 -12.16 -2.18
CA THR A 265 -9.82 -11.90 -1.04
C THR A 265 -10.32 -12.54 0.27
N SER A 266 -11.64 -12.60 0.46
CA SER A 266 -12.27 -13.22 1.64
C SER A 266 -12.30 -14.75 1.64
N ASP A 267 -11.98 -15.37 0.50
CA ASP A 267 -12.04 -16.81 0.32
C ASP A 267 -10.66 -17.48 0.53
N ILE A 268 -9.67 -16.69 0.95
CA ILE A 268 -8.31 -17.14 1.27
C ILE A 268 -8.06 -17.02 2.77
N ALA A 269 -7.65 -18.10 3.40
CA ALA A 269 -7.25 -18.12 4.81
C ALA A 269 -6.33 -19.32 5.09
N ASN A 270 -5.42 -19.18 6.05
CA ASN A 270 -4.64 -20.31 6.58
C ASN A 270 -3.93 -21.17 5.52
N TRP A 271 -3.40 -20.56 4.48
CA TRP A 271 -2.71 -21.21 3.36
C TRP A 271 -3.61 -22.05 2.44
N GLU A 272 -4.92 -21.92 2.53
CA GLU A 272 -5.87 -22.65 1.70
C GLU A 272 -6.97 -21.74 1.15
N VAL A 273 -7.58 -22.17 0.07
CA VAL A 273 -8.83 -21.61 -0.44
C VAL A 273 -9.98 -22.25 0.35
N LYS A 274 -11.00 -21.48 0.71
CA LYS A 274 -12.18 -22.01 1.39
C LYS A 274 -12.87 -23.12 0.60
N ILE A 275 -13.44 -24.06 1.32
CA ILE A 275 -14.21 -25.17 0.72
C ILE A 275 -15.51 -24.69 0.06
N ASP A 276 -16.07 -23.60 0.60
CA ASP A 276 -17.34 -22.99 0.21
C ASP A 276 -17.15 -21.52 -0.20
N PRO A 277 -16.52 -21.22 -1.35
CA PRO A 277 -16.44 -19.86 -1.86
C PRO A 277 -17.83 -19.26 -2.06
N LYS A 278 -17.97 -17.99 -1.66
CA LYS A 278 -19.28 -17.33 -1.65
C LYS A 278 -19.91 -17.18 -3.04
N GLN A 279 -19.12 -17.19 -4.10
CA GLN A 279 -19.58 -16.92 -5.47
C GLN A 279 -19.16 -18.04 -6.41
N GLY A 280 -20.09 -18.42 -7.29
CA GLY A 280 -19.87 -19.33 -8.40
C GLY A 280 -20.10 -18.66 -9.74
N LEU A 281 -19.41 -19.13 -10.78
CA LEU A 281 -19.49 -18.64 -12.16
C LEU A 281 -19.92 -19.74 -13.10
N SER A 282 -20.44 -19.37 -14.27
CA SER A 282 -20.79 -20.31 -15.32
C SER A 282 -19.60 -20.99 -15.96
N GLU A 283 -19.76 -22.20 -16.48
CA GLU A 283 -18.77 -22.94 -17.26
C GLU A 283 -18.35 -22.17 -18.53
N GLU A 284 -19.24 -21.41 -19.13
CA GLU A 284 -18.94 -20.58 -20.29
C GLU A 284 -17.90 -19.50 -19.94
N LEU A 285 -18.11 -18.78 -18.83
CA LEU A 285 -17.18 -17.76 -18.38
C LEU A 285 -15.84 -18.39 -17.94
N TYR A 286 -15.88 -19.53 -17.25
CA TYR A 286 -14.67 -20.28 -16.94
C TYR A 286 -13.89 -20.66 -18.19
N SER A 287 -14.54 -21.19 -19.21
CA SER A 287 -13.90 -21.56 -20.48
C SER A 287 -13.21 -20.39 -21.17
N THR A 288 -13.72 -19.18 -20.98
CA THR A 288 -13.11 -17.94 -21.49
C THR A 288 -11.88 -17.52 -20.71
N LEU A 289 -11.83 -17.77 -19.39
CA LEU A 289 -10.79 -17.27 -18.50
C LEU A 289 -9.72 -18.31 -18.15
N LYS A 290 -10.02 -19.61 -18.26
CA LYS A 290 -9.16 -20.70 -17.81
C LYS A 290 -7.76 -20.68 -18.41
N GLU A 291 -7.64 -20.39 -19.72
CA GLU A 291 -6.32 -20.34 -20.40
C GLU A 291 -5.52 -19.10 -19.98
N LYS A 292 -6.21 -17.96 -19.81
CA LYS A 292 -5.59 -16.71 -19.38
C LYS A 292 -5.09 -16.79 -17.93
N GLN A 293 -5.91 -17.35 -17.05
CA GLN A 293 -5.54 -17.49 -15.64
C GLN A 293 -4.62 -18.69 -15.39
N ASP A 294 -4.75 -19.77 -16.15
CA ASP A 294 -3.91 -20.97 -16.10
C ASP A 294 -3.55 -21.37 -14.66
N VAL A 295 -4.59 -21.72 -13.87
CA VAL A 295 -4.41 -22.09 -12.46
C VAL A 295 -3.92 -23.55 -12.39
N GLN A 296 -2.82 -23.75 -11.68
CA GLN A 296 -2.20 -25.09 -11.51
C GLN A 296 -1.97 -25.38 -10.02
N ALA A 297 -1.83 -26.66 -9.71
CA ALA A 297 -1.42 -27.07 -8.37
C ALA A 297 -0.09 -26.45 -7.98
N HIS A 298 0.05 -26.08 -6.71
CA HIS A 298 1.16 -25.36 -6.10
C HIS A 298 1.32 -23.89 -6.52
N ASP A 299 0.41 -23.33 -7.32
CA ASP A 299 0.30 -21.88 -7.44
C ASP A 299 -0.03 -21.27 -6.07
N ILE A 300 0.57 -20.14 -5.75
CA ILE A 300 0.24 -19.39 -4.54
C ILE A 300 -0.64 -18.21 -4.92
N LEU A 301 -1.87 -18.17 -4.40
CA LEU A 301 -2.69 -16.97 -4.45
C LEU A 301 -2.36 -16.10 -3.26
N MET A 302 -2.12 -14.80 -3.48
CA MET A 302 -1.85 -13.84 -2.42
C MET A 302 -2.73 -12.61 -2.57
N VAL A 303 -3.33 -12.15 -1.49
CA VAL A 303 -4.16 -10.95 -1.48
C VAL A 303 -3.31 -9.72 -1.82
N LYS A 304 -3.69 -9.03 -2.89
CA LYS A 304 -3.05 -7.84 -3.43
C LYS A 304 -3.65 -6.55 -2.86
N ASP A 305 -4.97 -6.50 -2.80
CA ASP A 305 -5.75 -5.32 -2.45
C ASP A 305 -6.76 -5.65 -1.35
N GLY A 306 -6.99 -4.72 -0.45
CA GLY A 306 -7.91 -4.86 0.68
C GLY A 306 -7.39 -4.12 1.90
N THR A 307 -8.14 -4.16 3.01
CA THR A 307 -7.75 -3.41 4.21
C THR A 307 -6.87 -4.25 5.15
N TYR A 308 -7.35 -5.44 5.56
CA TYR A 308 -6.68 -6.25 6.59
C TYR A 308 -6.05 -7.54 6.04
N LEU A 309 -6.40 -7.94 4.84
CA LEU A 309 -6.03 -9.25 4.27
C LEU A 309 -4.81 -9.19 3.35
N VAL A 310 -4.30 -8.00 3.00
CA VAL A 310 -3.16 -7.86 2.08
C VAL A 310 -1.98 -8.70 2.56
N GLY A 311 -1.43 -9.52 1.65
CA GLY A 311 -0.37 -10.47 1.96
C GLY A 311 -0.82 -11.81 2.55
N THR A 312 -2.15 -12.04 2.70
CA THR A 312 -2.67 -13.38 3.04
C THR A 312 -2.49 -14.31 1.84
N CYS A 313 -1.91 -15.48 2.08
CA CYS A 313 -1.58 -16.45 1.06
C CYS A 313 -2.41 -17.73 1.18
N ALA A 314 -2.69 -18.36 0.02
CA ALA A 314 -3.18 -19.72 -0.10
C ALA A 314 -2.40 -20.45 -1.19
N MET A 315 -2.16 -21.74 -1.03
CA MET A 315 -1.61 -22.59 -2.07
C MET A 315 -2.72 -23.41 -2.71
N ILE A 316 -2.74 -23.48 -4.02
CA ILE A 316 -3.70 -24.28 -4.79
C ILE A 316 -3.36 -25.75 -4.67
N SER A 317 -4.35 -26.56 -4.28
CA SER A 317 -4.25 -28.01 -4.29
C SER A 317 -4.64 -28.58 -5.66
N GLU A 318 -4.32 -29.86 -5.90
CA GLU A 318 -4.71 -30.56 -7.12
C GLU A 318 -6.24 -30.52 -7.33
N ASN A 319 -7.00 -30.59 -6.24
CA ASN A 319 -8.47 -30.58 -6.25
C ASN A 319 -9.09 -29.16 -6.35
N ASP A 320 -8.27 -28.10 -6.30
CA ASP A 320 -8.73 -26.71 -6.33
C ASP A 320 -8.29 -25.98 -7.61
N THR A 321 -7.91 -26.67 -8.67
CA THR A 321 -7.41 -26.06 -9.91
C THR A 321 -8.52 -25.52 -10.82
N LYS A 322 -9.73 -26.06 -10.74
CA LYS A 322 -10.89 -25.62 -11.53
C LYS A 322 -11.58 -24.42 -10.85
N ILE A 323 -10.91 -23.28 -10.88
CA ILE A 323 -11.38 -22.03 -10.27
C ILE A 323 -11.14 -20.83 -11.18
N VAL A 324 -11.81 -19.73 -10.89
CA VAL A 324 -11.46 -18.38 -11.38
C VAL A 324 -11.14 -17.52 -10.17
N PHE A 325 -10.13 -16.66 -10.25
CA PHE A 325 -9.77 -15.77 -9.15
C PHE A 325 -9.83 -14.29 -9.55
N GLN A 326 -10.15 -13.44 -8.57
CA GLN A 326 -10.39 -12.01 -8.74
C GLN A 326 -9.10 -11.23 -8.99
N SER A 327 -9.18 -10.07 -9.67
CA SER A 327 -8.07 -9.13 -9.93
C SER A 327 -7.37 -8.62 -8.68
N HIS A 328 -8.02 -8.68 -7.50
CA HIS A 328 -7.47 -8.32 -6.20
C HIS A 328 -6.54 -9.39 -5.60
N LEU A 329 -6.23 -10.43 -6.35
CA LEU A 329 -5.29 -11.49 -5.98
C LEU A 329 -4.13 -11.54 -6.98
N TYR A 330 -2.91 -11.77 -6.46
CA TYR A 330 -1.81 -12.27 -7.27
C TYR A 330 -1.90 -13.78 -7.36
N LYS A 331 -1.50 -14.32 -8.51
CA LYS A 331 -1.07 -15.72 -8.65
C LYS A 331 0.44 -15.71 -8.81
N ILE A 332 1.13 -16.41 -7.94
CA ILE A 332 2.57 -16.54 -7.89
C ILE A 332 2.91 -18.00 -8.19
N ARG A 333 3.64 -18.24 -9.28
CA ARG A 333 4.07 -19.58 -9.69
C ARG A 333 5.58 -19.70 -9.62
N CYS A 334 6.05 -20.78 -9.01
CA CYS A 334 7.45 -21.17 -9.06
C CYS A 334 7.70 -21.96 -10.36
N ASN A 335 8.56 -21.43 -11.23
CA ASN A 335 8.91 -22.06 -12.51
C ASN A 335 10.12 -22.99 -12.37
N ASP A 336 10.96 -22.78 -11.34
CA ASP A 336 12.15 -23.58 -11.04
C ASP A 336 12.15 -23.88 -9.53
N TYR A 337 11.83 -25.13 -9.18
CA TYR A 337 11.70 -25.57 -7.77
C TYR A 337 13.04 -25.68 -7.04
N GLU A 338 14.15 -25.75 -7.73
CA GLU A 338 15.48 -25.74 -7.12
C GLU A 338 15.85 -24.32 -6.66
N LYS A 339 15.50 -23.31 -7.47
CA LYS A 339 15.76 -21.89 -7.20
C LYS A 339 14.70 -21.26 -6.33
N ALA A 340 13.42 -21.57 -6.59
CA ALA A 340 12.28 -21.04 -5.88
C ALA A 340 11.28 -22.17 -5.58
N ASN A 341 11.48 -22.84 -4.45
CA ASN A 341 10.59 -23.93 -4.02
C ASN A 341 9.27 -23.36 -3.52
N PRO A 342 8.08 -23.81 -4.01
CA PRO A 342 6.79 -23.22 -3.67
C PRO A 342 6.45 -23.32 -2.18
N TRP A 343 6.82 -24.41 -1.53
CA TRP A 343 6.59 -24.58 -0.09
C TRP A 343 7.41 -23.61 0.75
N LEU A 344 8.68 -23.42 0.40
CA LEU A 344 9.53 -22.42 1.04
C LEU A 344 9.00 -21.02 0.76
N LEU A 345 8.62 -20.71 -0.48
CA LEU A 345 8.12 -19.40 -0.86
C LEU A 345 6.84 -19.03 -0.11
N LEU A 346 5.91 -19.98 0.07
CA LEU A 346 4.71 -19.79 0.89
C LEU A 346 5.06 -19.44 2.34
N ALA A 347 6.02 -20.15 2.94
CA ALA A 347 6.49 -19.85 4.29
C ALA A 347 7.11 -18.45 4.38
N LEU A 348 7.99 -18.11 3.43
CA LEU A 348 8.67 -16.80 3.41
C LEU A 348 7.68 -15.65 3.25
N LEU A 349 6.75 -15.74 2.29
CA LEU A 349 5.70 -14.72 2.08
C LEU A 349 4.78 -14.57 3.30
N SER A 350 4.60 -15.64 4.07
CA SER A 350 3.78 -15.65 5.29
C SER A 350 4.55 -15.27 6.56
N SER A 351 5.87 -15.10 6.46
CA SER A 351 6.73 -14.83 7.62
C SER A 351 6.47 -13.43 8.22
N PRO A 352 6.66 -13.24 9.55
CA PRO A 352 6.42 -11.96 10.20
C PRO A 352 7.19 -10.80 9.56
N ILE A 353 8.47 -10.98 9.22
CA ILE A 353 9.29 -9.91 8.62
C ILE A 353 8.80 -9.53 7.22
N VAL A 354 8.32 -10.48 6.42
CA VAL A 354 7.76 -10.17 5.10
C VAL A 354 6.39 -9.51 5.24
N LYS A 355 5.56 -9.95 6.20
CA LYS A 355 4.29 -9.26 6.51
C LYS A 355 4.49 -7.82 6.97
N GLN A 356 5.53 -7.54 7.75
CA GLN A 356 5.89 -6.16 8.13
C GLN A 356 6.28 -5.32 6.90
N GLN A 357 7.08 -5.89 5.99
CA GLN A 357 7.41 -5.23 4.72
C GLN A 357 6.15 -4.97 3.88
N ILE A 358 5.24 -5.94 3.78
CA ILE A 358 3.97 -5.76 3.06
C ILE A 358 3.19 -4.57 3.64
N ARG A 359 3.06 -4.50 4.97
CA ARG A 359 2.36 -3.39 5.64
C ARG A 359 3.03 -2.04 5.39
N SER A 360 4.36 -1.98 5.35
CA SER A 360 5.07 -0.74 5.05
C SER A 360 4.95 -0.29 3.59
N LYS A 361 4.65 -1.23 2.69
CA LYS A 361 4.59 -1.01 1.24
C LYS A 361 3.17 -1.01 0.67
N GLN A 362 2.15 -1.26 1.48
CA GLN A 362 0.76 -1.11 1.06
C GLN A 362 0.33 0.35 1.23
N PHE A 363 -0.24 0.92 0.19
CA PHE A 363 -0.69 2.32 0.18
C PHE A 363 -2.17 2.41 -0.10
N THR A 364 -2.83 3.33 0.58
CA THR A 364 -4.25 3.59 0.36
C THR A 364 -4.47 4.25 -1.00
N GLN A 365 -5.25 3.60 -1.85
CA GLN A 365 -5.82 4.20 -3.06
C GLN A 365 -7.32 4.41 -2.80
N ASP A 366 -7.74 5.66 -2.74
CA ASP A 366 -9.09 6.06 -2.33
C ASP A 366 -9.50 5.49 -0.95
N ILE A 367 -10.02 4.26 -0.89
CA ILE A 367 -10.52 3.60 0.32
C ILE A 367 -9.83 2.24 0.55
N ILE A 368 -9.11 1.72 -0.43
CA ILE A 368 -8.54 0.36 -0.41
C ILE A 368 -7.02 0.43 -0.40
N ASP A 369 -6.40 -0.28 0.53
CA ASP A 369 -4.95 -0.46 0.53
C ASP A 369 -4.54 -1.43 -0.57
N THR A 370 -3.48 -1.10 -1.29
CA THR A 370 -2.91 -1.94 -2.34
C THR A 370 -1.40 -2.08 -2.21
N LEU A 371 -0.90 -3.28 -2.44
CA LEU A 371 0.53 -3.55 -2.57
C LEU A 371 1.03 -3.21 -3.98
N GLY A 372 0.21 -3.44 -5.03
CA GLY A 372 0.52 -3.13 -6.42
C GLY A 372 1.87 -3.72 -6.86
N ARG A 373 2.66 -2.96 -7.61
CA ARG A 373 3.98 -3.42 -8.08
C ARG A 373 5.04 -3.51 -6.98
N ARG A 374 4.76 -3.01 -5.77
CA ARG A 374 5.70 -3.06 -4.65
C ARG A 374 5.91 -4.47 -4.07
N ILE A 375 5.13 -5.46 -4.53
CA ILE A 375 5.43 -6.87 -4.26
C ILE A 375 6.86 -7.23 -4.71
N TYR A 376 7.35 -6.67 -5.80
CA TYR A 376 8.70 -6.92 -6.32
C TYR A 376 9.83 -6.35 -5.47
N GLU A 377 9.50 -5.46 -4.53
CA GLU A 377 10.45 -4.85 -3.60
C GLU A 377 10.61 -5.65 -2.30
N LEU A 378 9.78 -6.66 -2.07
CA LEU A 378 9.85 -7.49 -0.87
C LEU A 378 11.19 -8.23 -0.84
N VAL A 379 11.84 -8.20 0.32
CA VAL A 379 13.08 -8.92 0.58
C VAL A 379 12.74 -10.20 1.34
N LEU A 380 13.06 -11.33 0.76
CA LEU A 380 12.78 -12.66 1.29
C LEU A 380 14.04 -13.25 1.92
N PRO A 381 14.00 -13.66 3.21
CA PRO A 381 15.15 -14.25 3.90
C PRO A 381 15.24 -15.76 3.62
N PHE A 382 16.00 -16.17 2.62
CA PHE A 382 16.25 -17.57 2.31
C PHE A 382 17.30 -18.15 3.27
N PRO A 383 17.01 -19.26 4.00
CA PRO A 383 18.00 -19.88 4.86
C PRO A 383 19.24 -20.33 4.08
N LYS A 384 20.45 -19.96 4.57
CA LYS A 384 21.74 -20.45 4.04
C LYS A 384 21.95 -21.91 4.40
N ASP A 385 21.51 -22.31 5.58
CA ASP A 385 21.58 -23.70 6.05
C ASP A 385 20.60 -24.58 5.27
N LYS A 386 21.16 -25.59 4.57
CA LYS A 386 20.43 -26.54 3.76
C LYS A 386 19.50 -27.43 4.59
N MET A 387 19.89 -27.81 5.82
CA MET A 387 19.05 -28.60 6.70
C MET A 387 17.84 -27.82 7.17
N LYS A 388 18.03 -26.60 7.61
CA LYS A 388 16.94 -25.68 7.98
C LYS A 388 15.98 -25.41 6.81
N LYS A 389 16.53 -25.23 5.61
CA LYS A 389 15.73 -25.06 4.38
C LYS A 389 14.86 -26.31 4.13
N ALA A 390 15.42 -27.50 4.21
CA ALA A 390 14.70 -28.77 4.02
C ALA A 390 13.63 -28.99 5.10
N GLU A 391 13.94 -28.67 6.36
CA GLU A 391 13.01 -28.73 7.48
C GLU A 391 11.80 -27.84 7.26
N ILE A 392 11.99 -26.58 6.85
CA ILE A 392 10.89 -25.66 6.55
C ILE A 392 10.02 -26.22 5.43
N ILE A 393 10.63 -26.69 4.33
CA ILE A 393 9.91 -27.25 3.19
C ILE A 393 9.06 -28.45 3.64
N SER A 394 9.66 -29.41 4.35
CA SER A 394 8.94 -30.61 4.81
C SER A 394 7.81 -30.28 5.79
N SER A 395 8.01 -29.30 6.67
CA SER A 395 7.00 -28.85 7.62
C SER A 395 5.82 -28.21 6.91
N VAL A 396 6.06 -27.35 5.92
CA VAL A 396 4.99 -26.70 5.15
C VAL A 396 4.23 -27.72 4.32
N GLN A 397 4.93 -28.67 3.67
CA GLN A 397 4.29 -29.78 2.95
C GLN A 397 3.41 -30.63 3.87
N ALA A 398 3.89 -30.95 5.06
CA ALA A 398 3.11 -31.72 6.03
C ALA A 398 1.84 -30.98 6.47
N VAL A 399 1.92 -29.66 6.73
CA VAL A 399 0.76 -28.85 7.05
C VAL A 399 -0.23 -28.83 5.90
N PHE A 400 0.25 -28.59 4.69
CA PHE A 400 -0.59 -28.55 3.50
C PHE A 400 -1.32 -29.87 3.24
N ASN A 401 -0.60 -31.00 3.30
CA ASN A 401 -1.18 -32.32 3.09
C ASN A 401 -2.26 -32.64 4.11
N LYS A 402 -2.02 -32.35 5.41
CA LYS A 402 -3.03 -32.53 6.46
C LYS A 402 -4.27 -31.68 6.26
N ARG A 403 -4.10 -30.41 5.82
CA ARG A 403 -5.22 -29.51 5.50
C ARG A 403 -6.03 -30.03 4.31
N ASN A 404 -5.34 -30.47 3.26
CA ASN A 404 -5.98 -31.06 2.10
C ASN A 404 -6.77 -32.34 2.44
N GLU A 405 -6.17 -33.19 3.25
CA GLU A 405 -6.84 -34.39 3.76
C GLU A 405 -8.11 -34.03 4.56
N ALA A 406 -8.00 -33.08 5.50
CA ALA A 406 -9.14 -32.61 6.27
C ALA A 406 -10.23 -31.99 5.39
N LYS A 407 -9.83 -31.19 4.39
CA LYS A 407 -10.74 -30.56 3.43
C LYS A 407 -11.48 -31.60 2.56
N ASN A 408 -10.79 -32.63 2.10
CA ASN A 408 -11.37 -33.72 1.32
C ASN A 408 -12.31 -34.58 2.19
N LEU A 409 -11.94 -34.82 3.46
CA LEU A 409 -12.83 -35.51 4.40
C LEU A 409 -14.11 -34.72 4.67
N MET A 410 -14.00 -33.40 4.82
CA MET A 410 -15.19 -32.53 4.95
C MET A 410 -16.08 -32.64 3.70
N ARG A 411 -15.53 -32.53 2.49
CA ARG A 411 -16.26 -32.68 1.23
C ARG A 411 -17.01 -34.02 1.17
N SER A 412 -16.32 -35.15 1.41
CA SER A 412 -16.93 -36.48 1.39
C SER A 412 -18.00 -36.65 2.47
N THR A 413 -17.78 -36.07 3.66
CA THR A 413 -18.77 -36.12 4.73
C THR A 413 -20.03 -35.35 4.38
N LEU A 414 -19.90 -34.15 3.80
CA LEU A 414 -21.05 -33.35 3.35
C LEU A 414 -21.83 -34.03 2.23
N LEU A 415 -21.14 -34.71 1.31
CA LEU A 415 -21.78 -35.54 0.26
C LEU A 415 -22.63 -36.67 0.86
N ASN A 416 -22.16 -37.29 1.95
CA ASN A 416 -22.91 -38.36 2.63
C ASN A 416 -24.13 -37.86 3.39
N VAL A 417 -24.10 -36.63 3.90
CA VAL A 417 -25.24 -36.01 4.61
C VAL A 417 -26.31 -35.51 3.65
N THR A 418 -25.90 -34.98 2.49
CA THR A 418 -26.82 -34.41 1.50
C THR A 418 -26.51 -35.01 0.11
N PRO A 419 -27.07 -36.15 -0.23
CA PRO A 419 -26.73 -36.81 -1.49
C PRO A 419 -27.12 -35.97 -2.69
N ALA A 420 -26.20 -35.84 -3.62
CA ALA A 420 -26.32 -35.52 -5.03
C ALA A 420 -26.72 -34.11 -5.50
N HIS A 421 -27.24 -33.19 -4.66
CA HIS A 421 -27.70 -31.89 -5.19
C HIS A 421 -26.75 -30.72 -4.94
N ASN A 422 -25.72 -30.88 -4.14
CA ASN A 422 -24.85 -29.79 -3.71
C ASN A 422 -23.38 -29.92 -4.18
N PHE A 423 -23.05 -30.95 -4.96
CA PHE A 423 -21.71 -31.18 -5.47
C PHE A 423 -21.76 -31.58 -6.94
N ASP A 424 -20.81 -31.08 -7.73
CA ASP A 424 -20.65 -31.52 -9.11
C ASP A 424 -20.03 -32.92 -9.18
N GLU A 425 -19.91 -33.47 -10.39
CA GLU A 425 -19.36 -34.81 -10.63
C GLU A 425 -17.90 -34.92 -10.14
N ASP A 426 -17.17 -33.81 -10.03
CA ASP A 426 -15.79 -33.72 -9.52
C ASP A 426 -15.74 -33.54 -8.00
N GLY A 427 -16.87 -33.49 -7.30
CA GLY A 427 -16.96 -33.35 -5.84
C GLY A 427 -16.76 -31.93 -5.33
N ASN A 428 -16.91 -30.90 -6.16
CA ASN A 428 -16.87 -29.51 -5.74
C ASN A 428 -18.24 -29.06 -5.21
N PHE A 429 -18.19 -28.24 -4.15
CA PHE A 429 -19.41 -27.72 -3.53
C PHE A 429 -20.19 -26.82 -4.51
N MET A 430 -21.42 -27.18 -4.76
CA MET A 430 -22.34 -26.37 -5.54
C MET A 430 -22.90 -25.25 -4.66
N THR A 431 -22.57 -24.00 -4.94
CA THR A 431 -23.14 -22.84 -4.25
C THR A 431 -24.65 -22.83 -4.47
N LEU A 432 -25.43 -23.06 -3.45
CA LEU A 432 -26.87 -22.84 -3.49
C LEU A 432 -27.12 -21.34 -3.69
N ILE A 433 -27.88 -21.01 -4.72
CA ILE A 433 -28.32 -19.63 -5.05
C ILE A 433 -29.25 -19.11 -3.96
#